data_55b9c2edffb85665f6a574c813f25761
#
_entry.id   55b9c2edffb85665f6a574c813f25761
#
_cell.length_a   1.000
_cell.length_b   1.000
_cell.length_c   1.000
_cell.angle_alpha   90.00
_cell.angle_beta   90.00
_cell.angle_gamma   90.00
#
_symmetry.space_group_name_H-M   'P 1'
#
loop_
_entity.id
_entity.type
_entity.pdbx_description
1 polymer ?
#
loop_
_entity_poly.entity_id
_entity_poly.type
_entity_poly.pdbx_seq_one_letter_code
_entity_poly.pdbx_strand_id
1 'polypeptide(L)'
;MNYSIDLADYGYNGECTPDVARVSAVHKERYGLITPFGMTYGFLKPGSYMLGDQPYPTAGDFVRIEFNPSGDSRIIETLPRRSLFSRMEAGPLMREQAVAANFDYVLLVTSLNHDFNPRRMERYLTVAFNSGASPVIVLTKADLCPDYQSKIAEMEISAPGVPVHAVSVYTGLGMDALGQYARPRATLVLLGSSGVGKSSLLNALAGSYEMRVNSTRDVDSSKGRHTTTHRQLIMLDSGAMVIDTPGMRELGMWCAGDGLDAAFPDVEAVLARGCRFSNCRHESEPGCAVRAALENGELDPERWRRYQALQAENRRSDERQALKRERQEHMKGIAMKRKELKRKGR
;
A
#
# COMPACT_ATOMS: atom_id res chain seq x y z
N MET A 1 33.53 -7.63 13.81
CA MET A 1 32.70 -6.42 14.00
C MET A 1 31.51 -6.81 14.85
N ASN A 2 31.21 -6.07 15.92
CA ASN A 2 30.02 -6.36 16.73
C ASN A 2 28.82 -5.71 16.08
N TYR A 3 27.73 -6.46 15.94
CA TYR A 3 26.46 -5.92 15.48
C TYR A 3 25.87 -4.99 16.57
N SER A 4 25.41 -3.82 16.18
CA SER A 4 24.72 -2.85 17.04
C SER A 4 23.21 -2.86 16.86
N ILE A 5 22.73 -3.41 15.74
CA ILE A 5 21.31 -3.51 15.37
C ILE A 5 21.02 -4.95 14.95
N ASP A 6 19.95 -5.52 15.53
CA ASP A 6 19.34 -6.74 15.00
C ASP A 6 18.28 -6.38 13.97
N LEU A 7 18.45 -6.80 12.72
CA LEU A 7 17.47 -6.54 11.67
C LEU A 7 16.13 -7.27 11.92
N ALA A 8 16.09 -8.27 12.80
CA ALA A 8 14.85 -8.89 13.22
C ALA A 8 13.94 -7.89 13.94
N ASP A 9 14.48 -6.92 14.68
CA ASP A 9 13.70 -5.85 15.30
C ASP A 9 13.12 -4.88 14.27
N TYR A 10 13.69 -4.90 13.07
CA TYR A 10 13.17 -4.20 11.89
C TYR A 10 12.37 -5.13 10.95
N GLY A 11 11.85 -6.26 11.45
CA GLY A 11 10.95 -7.16 10.70
C GLY A 11 11.62 -8.03 9.64
N TYR A 12 12.95 -8.21 9.69
CA TYR A 12 13.65 -9.15 8.83
C TYR A 12 13.50 -10.57 9.37
N ASN A 13 13.09 -11.51 8.52
CA ASN A 13 12.86 -12.90 8.91
C ASN A 13 14.00 -13.84 8.47
N GLY A 14 15.03 -13.30 7.81
CA GLY A 14 16.22 -14.07 7.40
C GLY A 14 17.34 -14.00 8.41
N GLU A 15 18.46 -14.63 8.09
CA GLU A 15 19.68 -14.53 8.88
C GLU A 15 20.26 -13.11 8.79
N CYS A 16 20.58 -12.51 9.94
CA CYS A 16 21.19 -11.20 10.02
C CYS A 16 22.65 -11.27 9.59
N THR A 17 22.92 -10.90 8.35
CA THR A 17 24.28 -10.91 7.76
C THR A 17 24.77 -9.49 7.46
N PRO A 18 26.10 -9.26 7.37
CA PRO A 18 26.67 -7.94 7.13
C PRO A 18 26.23 -7.26 5.83
N ASP A 19 25.77 -8.06 4.88
CA ASP A 19 25.42 -7.64 3.53
C ASP A 19 23.92 -7.38 3.33
N VAL A 20 23.11 -7.43 4.40
CA VAL A 20 21.68 -7.12 4.36
C VAL A 20 21.40 -5.80 5.07
N ALA A 21 20.51 -5.00 4.50
CA ALA A 21 20.02 -3.76 5.08
C ALA A 21 18.53 -3.59 4.85
N ARG A 22 17.86 -2.81 5.71
CA ARG A 22 16.49 -2.33 5.46
C ARG A 22 16.51 -0.88 4.97
N VAL A 23 15.75 -0.56 3.92
CA VAL A 23 15.61 0.81 3.40
C VAL A 23 14.72 1.62 4.34
N SER A 24 15.29 2.60 5.01
CA SER A 24 14.58 3.49 5.92
C SER A 24 13.99 4.72 5.21
N ALA A 25 14.66 5.22 4.17
CA ALA A 25 14.20 6.40 3.42
C ALA A 25 14.66 6.37 1.97
N VAL A 26 13.86 6.98 1.10
CA VAL A 26 14.19 7.13 -0.32
C VAL A 26 14.37 8.62 -0.62
N HIS A 27 15.58 9.02 -0.97
CA HIS A 27 15.92 10.34 -1.46
C HIS A 27 16.16 10.30 -2.97
N LYS A 28 16.37 11.46 -3.58
CA LYS A 28 16.50 11.54 -5.04
C LYS A 28 17.64 10.68 -5.61
N GLU A 29 18.78 10.64 -4.93
CA GLU A 29 20.00 9.94 -5.37
C GLU A 29 20.60 9.00 -4.31
N ARG A 30 19.98 8.93 -3.12
CA ARG A 30 20.45 8.19 -1.96
C ARG A 30 19.33 7.45 -1.28
N TYR A 31 19.67 6.36 -0.64
CA TYR A 31 18.78 5.57 0.21
C TYR A 31 19.29 5.60 1.64
N GLY A 32 18.44 5.91 2.62
CA GLY A 32 18.72 5.66 4.01
C GLY A 32 18.66 4.15 4.26
N LEU A 33 19.65 3.62 4.94
CA LEU A 33 19.79 2.19 5.21
C LEU A 33 19.96 1.92 6.69
N ILE A 34 19.25 0.91 7.19
CA ILE A 34 19.43 0.32 8.50
C ILE A 34 20.22 -0.97 8.30
N THR A 35 21.43 -1.02 8.82
CA THR A 35 22.35 -2.16 8.71
C THR A 35 22.62 -2.75 10.08
N PRO A 36 23.18 -3.97 10.19
CA PRO A 36 23.62 -4.52 11.48
C PRO A 36 24.62 -3.64 12.22
N PHE A 37 25.34 -2.76 11.50
CA PHE A 37 26.36 -1.88 12.07
C PHE A 37 25.85 -0.49 12.45
N GLY A 38 24.58 -0.19 12.17
CA GLY A 38 23.97 1.13 12.39
C GLY A 38 23.28 1.69 11.16
N MET A 39 22.84 2.94 11.29
CA MET A 39 22.22 3.66 10.17
C MET A 39 23.29 4.26 9.27
N THR A 40 23.12 4.12 7.97
CA THR A 40 24.02 4.65 6.95
C THR A 40 23.22 5.07 5.71
N TYR A 41 23.92 5.46 4.67
CA TYR A 41 23.34 5.72 3.36
C TYR A 41 23.90 4.75 2.31
N GLY A 42 23.16 4.64 1.21
CA GLY A 42 23.60 3.86 0.06
C GLY A 42 23.09 4.41 -1.25
N PHE A 43 23.71 3.99 -2.34
CA PHE A 43 23.29 4.26 -3.71
C PHE A 43 23.25 2.95 -4.50
N LEU A 44 22.50 2.96 -5.60
CA LEU A 44 22.38 1.78 -6.46
C LEU A 44 23.71 1.50 -7.16
N LYS A 45 24.14 0.23 -7.15
CA LYS A 45 25.33 -0.19 -7.90
C LYS A 45 25.05 -0.01 -9.40
N PRO A 46 25.87 0.78 -10.11
CA PRO A 46 25.73 0.91 -11.55
C PRO A 46 25.77 -0.46 -12.24
N GLY A 47 24.82 -0.71 -13.13
CA GLY A 47 24.70 -1.97 -13.86
C GLY A 47 23.72 -2.99 -13.26
N SER A 48 23.59 -3.09 -11.95
CA SER A 48 22.65 -4.04 -11.31
C SER A 48 21.18 -3.70 -11.58
N TYR A 49 20.85 -2.42 -11.71
CA TYR A 49 19.48 -1.93 -11.94
C TYR A 49 19.26 -1.38 -13.36
N MET A 50 20.32 -1.21 -14.14
CA MET A 50 20.24 -0.59 -15.50
C MET A 50 19.64 -1.51 -16.55
N LEU A 51 19.72 -2.83 -16.38
CA LEU A 51 19.19 -3.82 -17.33
C LEU A 51 17.69 -4.07 -17.14
N GLY A 52 17.07 -3.52 -16.09
CA GLY A 52 15.62 -3.62 -15.85
C GLY A 52 15.18 -4.95 -15.23
N ASP A 53 16.11 -5.80 -14.79
CA ASP A 53 15.81 -7.11 -14.24
C ASP A 53 15.46 -7.07 -12.74
N GLN A 54 15.71 -5.93 -12.07
CA GLN A 54 15.44 -5.79 -10.65
C GLN A 54 14.54 -4.58 -10.35
N PRO A 55 13.61 -4.71 -9.37
CA PRO A 55 12.77 -3.62 -8.92
C PRO A 55 13.61 -2.60 -8.13
N TYR A 56 13.41 -1.30 -8.41
CA TYR A 56 14.04 -0.24 -7.62
C TYR A 56 13.58 -0.31 -6.16
N PRO A 57 14.51 -0.11 -5.18
CA PRO A 57 14.17 -0.14 -3.77
C PRO A 57 13.22 0.99 -3.37
N THR A 58 12.37 0.72 -2.38
CA THR A 58 11.51 1.73 -1.74
C THR A 58 11.59 1.62 -0.22
N ALA A 59 10.95 2.54 0.51
CA ALA A 59 10.91 2.47 1.98
C ALA A 59 10.30 1.14 2.44
N GLY A 60 10.95 0.49 3.39
CA GLY A 60 10.59 -0.83 3.92
C GLY A 60 11.23 -2.01 3.19
N ASP A 61 11.82 -1.84 2.02
CA ASP A 61 12.51 -2.93 1.33
C ASP A 61 13.71 -3.45 2.11
N PHE A 62 13.94 -4.76 1.99
CA PHE A 62 15.23 -5.35 2.33
C PHE A 62 16.10 -5.43 1.08
N VAL A 63 17.36 -5.11 1.23
CA VAL A 63 18.32 -5.03 0.13
C VAL A 63 19.62 -5.72 0.50
N ARG A 64 20.30 -6.28 -0.50
CA ARG A 64 21.67 -6.74 -0.36
C ARG A 64 22.61 -5.58 -0.69
N ILE A 65 23.64 -5.42 0.12
CA ILE A 65 24.57 -4.30 0.01
C ILE A 65 26.04 -4.77 -0.01
N GLU A 66 26.88 -3.99 -0.66
CA GLU A 66 28.32 -3.95 -0.35
C GLU A 66 28.51 -2.89 0.72
N PHE A 67 28.65 -3.33 1.98
CA PHE A 67 28.80 -2.42 3.13
C PHE A 67 30.10 -1.64 3.05
N ASN A 68 30.05 -0.33 3.30
CA ASN A 68 31.22 0.53 3.37
C ASN A 68 31.26 1.22 4.73
N PRO A 69 32.22 0.87 5.62
CA PRO A 69 32.29 1.45 6.96
C PRO A 69 32.71 2.94 6.97
N SER A 70 33.29 3.44 5.87
CA SER A 70 33.83 4.80 5.79
C SER A 70 33.00 5.74 4.90
N GLY A 71 31.83 5.30 4.41
CA GLY A 71 31.00 6.10 3.52
C GLY A 71 29.71 5.40 3.08
N ASP A 72 29.16 5.85 1.96
CA ASP A 72 27.94 5.27 1.43
C ASP A 72 28.17 3.84 0.93
N SER A 73 27.27 2.94 1.31
CA SER A 73 27.23 1.55 0.83
C SER A 73 26.68 1.46 -0.59
N ARG A 74 26.89 0.32 -1.26
CA ARG A 74 26.32 0.07 -2.59
C ARG A 74 25.20 -0.95 -2.50
N ILE A 75 24.03 -0.60 -2.97
CA ILE A 75 22.89 -1.51 -3.07
C ILE A 75 23.04 -2.35 -4.34
N ILE A 76 23.11 -3.66 -4.17
CA ILE A 76 23.35 -4.62 -5.24
C ILE A 76 22.02 -5.19 -5.75
N GLU A 77 21.11 -5.54 -4.82
CA GLU A 77 19.90 -6.30 -5.09
C GLU A 77 18.78 -5.89 -4.14
N THR A 78 17.56 -5.83 -4.67
CA THR A 78 16.34 -5.72 -3.87
C THR A 78 15.80 -7.11 -3.60
N LEU A 79 15.71 -7.48 -2.30
CA LEU A 79 15.24 -8.80 -1.90
C LEU A 79 13.73 -8.97 -2.15
N PRO A 80 13.22 -10.22 -2.21
CA PRO A 80 11.80 -10.50 -2.41
C PRO A 80 10.91 -9.79 -1.39
N ARG A 81 9.82 -9.23 -1.87
CA ARG A 81 8.84 -8.47 -1.07
C ARG A 81 7.73 -9.39 -0.59
N ARG A 82 7.30 -9.21 0.66
CA ARG A 82 6.11 -9.86 1.23
C ARG A 82 4.84 -9.10 0.89
N SER A 83 4.94 -7.78 0.88
CA SER A 83 3.86 -6.86 0.53
C SER A 83 4.40 -5.66 -0.22
N LEU A 84 3.56 -5.06 -1.08
CA LEU A 84 3.96 -3.95 -1.93
C LEU A 84 2.78 -3.03 -2.22
N PHE A 85 2.97 -1.74 -1.97
CA PHE A 85 2.18 -0.70 -2.64
C PHE A 85 2.97 -0.09 -3.78
N SER A 86 2.33 0.00 -4.93
CA SER A 86 2.87 0.67 -6.11
C SER A 86 1.87 1.65 -6.70
N ARG A 87 2.37 2.58 -7.47
CA ARG A 87 1.57 3.52 -8.25
C ARG A 87 2.16 3.67 -9.65
N MET A 88 1.34 4.09 -10.59
CA MET A 88 1.85 4.52 -11.88
C MET A 88 2.47 5.91 -11.78
N GLU A 89 3.69 6.05 -12.23
CA GLU A 89 4.33 7.34 -12.35
C GLU A 89 3.62 8.16 -13.46
N ALA A 90 3.30 9.42 -13.12
CA ALA A 90 2.75 10.34 -14.11
C ALA A 90 3.86 10.73 -15.10
N GLY A 91 3.74 10.33 -16.35
CA GLY A 91 4.71 10.66 -17.39
C GLY A 91 4.57 9.80 -18.65
N PRO A 92 5.26 10.12 -19.73
CA PRO A 92 5.13 9.41 -21.01
C PRO A 92 5.59 7.94 -20.93
N LEU A 93 6.45 7.58 -19.99
CA LEU A 93 6.96 6.22 -19.81
C LEU A 93 6.16 5.39 -18.82
N MET A 94 5.25 6.01 -18.04
CA MET A 94 4.34 5.38 -17.06
C MET A 94 4.93 4.11 -16.42
N ARG A 95 5.99 4.28 -15.66
CA ARG A 95 6.62 3.17 -14.92
C ARG A 95 5.85 2.91 -13.64
N GLU A 96 5.75 1.65 -13.28
CA GLU A 96 5.31 1.27 -11.94
C GLU A 96 6.35 1.72 -10.93
N GLN A 97 5.93 2.53 -9.98
CA GLN A 97 6.78 3.02 -8.92
C GLN A 97 6.36 2.40 -7.59
N ALA A 98 7.24 1.61 -6.99
CA ALA A 98 7.04 1.13 -5.64
C ALA A 98 6.94 2.31 -4.68
N VAL A 99 5.99 2.24 -3.74
CA VAL A 99 5.69 3.30 -2.77
C VAL A 99 6.07 2.88 -1.36
N ALA A 100 5.70 1.68 -0.96
CA ALA A 100 6.04 1.06 0.31
C ALA A 100 6.15 -0.45 0.12
N ALA A 101 7.01 -1.12 0.88
CA ALA A 101 7.18 -2.57 0.81
C ALA A 101 7.38 -3.19 2.21
N ASN A 102 7.11 -4.50 2.32
CA ASN A 102 7.33 -5.30 3.52
C ASN A 102 6.63 -4.74 4.76
N PHE A 103 5.37 -4.35 4.60
CA PHE A 103 4.47 -3.98 5.69
C PHE A 103 3.51 -5.13 5.99
N ASP A 104 3.09 -5.25 7.25
CA ASP A 104 2.24 -6.34 7.74
C ASP A 104 0.76 -5.94 7.74
N TYR A 105 0.47 -4.67 8.08
CA TYR A 105 -0.89 -4.17 8.19
C TYR A 105 -1.09 -2.89 7.41
N VAL A 106 -2.29 -2.77 6.84
CA VAL A 106 -2.78 -1.54 6.20
C VAL A 106 -3.92 -0.98 7.04
N LEU A 107 -3.68 0.12 7.74
CA LEU A 107 -4.73 0.83 8.44
C LEU A 107 -5.52 1.69 7.44
N LEU A 108 -6.73 1.26 7.12
CA LEU A 108 -7.66 1.96 6.24
C LEU A 108 -8.46 2.99 7.04
N VAL A 109 -8.04 4.25 6.98
CA VAL A 109 -8.54 5.30 7.86
C VAL A 109 -9.62 6.12 7.18
N THR A 110 -10.80 6.18 7.80
CA THR A 110 -11.89 7.10 7.46
C THR A 110 -12.43 7.75 8.72
N SER A 111 -13.08 8.90 8.65
CA SER A 111 -13.60 9.57 9.83
C SER A 111 -15.12 9.49 9.91
N LEU A 112 -15.64 9.36 11.13
CA LEU A 112 -17.05 9.28 11.47
C LEU A 112 -17.76 10.66 11.40
N ASN A 113 -17.47 11.39 10.33
CA ASN A 113 -18.14 12.66 10.00
C ASN A 113 -18.59 12.60 8.52
N HIS A 114 -18.51 13.72 7.80
CA HIS A 114 -18.89 13.81 6.37
C HIS A 114 -18.05 12.92 5.45
N ASP A 115 -16.95 12.34 5.93
CA ASP A 115 -16.06 11.47 5.14
C ASP A 115 -16.40 9.98 5.24
N PHE A 116 -17.34 9.58 6.11
CA PHE A 116 -17.77 8.19 6.24
C PHE A 116 -18.41 7.70 4.93
N ASN A 117 -17.76 6.72 4.28
CA ASN A 117 -18.20 6.20 2.98
C ASN A 117 -17.76 4.73 2.81
N PRO A 118 -18.66 3.77 3.11
CA PRO A 118 -18.38 2.34 2.95
C PRO A 118 -17.97 1.95 1.51
N ARG A 119 -18.57 2.56 0.48
CA ARG A 119 -18.22 2.29 -0.93
C ARG A 119 -16.77 2.64 -1.27
N ARG A 120 -16.26 3.74 -0.70
CA ARG A 120 -14.85 4.09 -0.86
C ARG A 120 -13.95 3.12 -0.11
N MET A 121 -14.42 2.58 1.01
CA MET A 121 -13.69 1.60 1.79
C MET A 121 -13.54 0.26 1.05
N GLU A 122 -14.56 -0.23 0.36
CA GLU A 122 -14.48 -1.42 -0.50
C GLU A 122 -13.34 -1.31 -1.52
N ARG A 123 -13.16 -0.13 -2.09
CA ARG A 123 -12.08 0.18 -3.00
C ARG A 123 -10.70 0.16 -2.31
N TYR A 124 -10.59 0.74 -1.12
CA TYR A 124 -9.34 0.68 -0.34
C TYR A 124 -9.00 -0.75 0.09
N LEU A 125 -10.01 -1.57 0.40
CA LEU A 125 -9.83 -2.99 0.72
C LEU A 125 -9.24 -3.76 -0.46
N THR A 126 -9.75 -3.56 -1.67
CA THR A 126 -9.20 -4.19 -2.88
C THR A 126 -7.71 -3.87 -3.03
N VAL A 127 -7.31 -2.60 -2.85
CA VAL A 127 -5.90 -2.19 -2.90
C VAL A 127 -5.08 -2.81 -1.78
N ALA A 128 -5.62 -2.88 -0.57
CA ALA A 128 -4.94 -3.45 0.59
C ALA A 128 -4.72 -4.96 0.45
N PHE A 129 -5.72 -5.71 0.01
CA PHE A 129 -5.59 -7.14 -0.26
C PHE A 129 -4.60 -7.42 -1.39
N ASN A 130 -4.66 -6.66 -2.50
CA ASN A 130 -3.68 -6.77 -3.59
C ASN A 130 -2.24 -6.51 -3.15
N SER A 131 -2.03 -5.76 -2.06
CA SER A 131 -0.69 -5.51 -1.55
C SER A 131 -0.03 -6.72 -0.91
N GLY A 132 -0.81 -7.73 -0.51
CA GLY A 132 -0.35 -8.90 0.25
C GLY A 132 -0.32 -8.68 1.77
N ALA A 133 -0.78 -7.53 2.29
CA ALA A 133 -0.84 -7.24 3.72
C ALA A 133 -2.27 -7.36 4.27
N SER A 134 -2.39 -7.40 5.60
CA SER A 134 -3.69 -7.51 6.28
C SER A 134 -4.34 -6.14 6.45
N PRO A 135 -5.55 -5.90 5.91
CA PRO A 135 -6.28 -4.66 6.12
C PRO A 135 -6.91 -4.59 7.51
N VAL A 136 -6.96 -3.38 8.07
CA VAL A 136 -7.68 -3.04 9.30
C VAL A 136 -8.38 -1.71 9.08
N ILE A 137 -9.69 -1.64 9.31
CA ILE A 137 -10.48 -0.42 9.14
C ILE A 137 -10.47 0.36 10.44
N VAL A 138 -10.13 1.66 10.35
CA VAL A 138 -10.08 2.57 11.49
C VAL A 138 -11.02 3.75 11.25
N LEU A 139 -12.09 3.81 12.03
CA LEU A 139 -13.09 4.85 12.03
C LEU A 139 -12.69 5.92 13.06
N THR A 140 -12.08 6.99 12.61
CA THR A 140 -11.60 8.06 13.51
C THR A 140 -12.69 9.06 13.89
N LYS A 141 -12.39 9.91 14.89
CA LYS A 141 -13.29 10.95 15.41
C LYS A 141 -14.60 10.40 15.98
N ALA A 142 -14.51 9.25 16.66
CA ALA A 142 -15.65 8.58 17.27
C ALA A 142 -16.32 9.46 18.36
N ASP A 143 -15.58 10.37 18.95
CA ASP A 143 -16.08 11.40 19.89
C ASP A 143 -17.12 12.36 19.28
N LEU A 144 -17.09 12.52 17.94
CA LEU A 144 -18.04 13.38 17.21
C LEU A 144 -19.26 12.61 16.68
N CYS A 145 -19.36 11.30 16.91
CA CYS A 145 -20.42 10.44 16.41
C CYS A 145 -21.04 9.63 17.55
N PRO A 146 -22.16 10.09 18.16
CA PRO A 146 -22.80 9.36 19.26
C PRO A 146 -23.23 7.91 18.88
N ASP A 147 -23.58 7.71 17.62
CA ASP A 147 -24.02 6.40 17.08
C ASP A 147 -22.90 5.69 16.30
N TYR A 148 -21.65 5.75 16.79
CA TYR A 148 -20.52 5.11 16.12
C TYR A 148 -20.63 3.59 16.05
N GLN A 149 -21.38 2.96 16.96
CA GLN A 149 -21.59 1.50 16.99
C GLN A 149 -22.39 1.02 15.77
N SER A 150 -23.45 1.75 15.40
CA SER A 150 -24.20 1.48 14.15
C SER A 150 -23.30 1.65 12.92
N LYS A 151 -22.36 2.61 12.95
CA LYS A 151 -21.39 2.80 11.86
C LYS A 151 -20.35 1.69 11.78
N ILE A 152 -19.96 1.09 12.90
CA ILE A 152 -19.13 -0.14 12.90
C ILE A 152 -19.92 -1.26 12.21
N ALA A 153 -21.16 -1.52 12.62
CA ALA A 153 -21.97 -2.59 12.02
C ALA A 153 -22.20 -2.39 10.51
N GLU A 154 -22.47 -1.14 10.07
CA GLU A 154 -22.58 -0.80 8.65
C GLU A 154 -21.29 -1.10 7.88
N MET A 155 -20.14 -0.83 8.50
CA MET A 155 -18.84 -1.08 7.87
C MET A 155 -18.50 -2.58 7.84
N GLU A 156 -18.81 -3.34 8.88
CA GLU A 156 -18.61 -4.79 8.94
C GLU A 156 -19.42 -5.54 7.88
N ILE A 157 -20.64 -5.07 7.58
CA ILE A 157 -21.45 -5.59 6.47
C ILE A 157 -20.76 -5.33 5.12
N SER A 158 -20.13 -4.16 4.95
CA SER A 158 -19.42 -3.79 3.71
C SER A 158 -18.05 -4.45 3.58
N ALA A 159 -17.45 -4.89 4.68
CA ALA A 159 -16.11 -5.45 4.76
C ALA A 159 -16.09 -6.74 5.58
N PRO A 160 -16.75 -7.82 5.14
CA PRO A 160 -16.84 -9.07 5.89
C PRO A 160 -15.46 -9.64 6.23
N GLY A 161 -15.24 -9.99 7.50
CA GLY A 161 -13.99 -10.60 7.97
C GLY A 161 -12.83 -9.63 8.18
N VAL A 162 -13.02 -8.34 7.94
CA VAL A 162 -12.00 -7.31 8.19
C VAL A 162 -12.26 -6.65 9.54
N PRO A 163 -11.26 -6.54 10.44
CA PRO A 163 -11.42 -5.86 11.72
C PRO A 163 -11.79 -4.38 11.54
N VAL A 164 -12.80 -3.91 12.30
CA VAL A 164 -13.26 -2.52 12.30
C VAL A 164 -13.14 -1.94 13.70
N HIS A 165 -12.42 -0.83 13.85
CA HIS A 165 -12.23 -0.15 15.13
C HIS A 165 -12.65 1.32 15.04
N ALA A 166 -13.57 1.74 15.92
CA ALA A 166 -13.86 3.15 16.10
C ALA A 166 -12.94 3.73 17.18
N VAL A 167 -12.27 4.84 16.84
CA VAL A 167 -11.26 5.45 17.70
C VAL A 167 -11.44 6.97 17.81
N SER A 168 -11.05 7.52 18.95
CA SER A 168 -10.86 8.95 19.13
C SER A 168 -9.49 9.21 19.75
N VAL A 169 -8.61 9.85 19.01
CA VAL A 169 -7.31 10.29 19.52
C VAL A 169 -7.51 11.35 20.64
N TYR A 170 -8.61 12.11 20.57
CA TYR A 170 -8.89 13.17 21.53
C TYR A 170 -9.31 12.63 22.91
N THR A 171 -10.16 11.58 22.96
CA THR A 171 -10.66 10.99 24.21
C THR A 171 -9.93 9.70 24.62
N GLY A 172 -9.10 9.14 23.76
CA GLY A 172 -8.48 7.84 23.95
C GLY A 172 -9.37 6.63 23.61
N LEU A 173 -10.64 6.87 23.25
CA LEU A 173 -11.59 5.81 22.93
C LEU A 173 -11.03 4.86 21.85
N GLY A 174 -11.02 3.56 22.11
CA GLY A 174 -10.65 2.51 21.16
C GLY A 174 -9.16 2.46 20.76
N MET A 175 -8.32 3.34 21.31
CA MET A 175 -6.89 3.40 20.96
C MET A 175 -6.14 2.13 21.39
N ASP A 176 -6.50 1.54 22.51
CA ASP A 176 -5.88 0.29 23.02
C ASP A 176 -6.06 -0.88 22.03
N ALA A 177 -7.20 -0.94 21.35
CA ALA A 177 -7.48 -1.97 20.36
C ALA A 177 -6.51 -1.92 19.16
N LEU A 178 -5.92 -0.77 18.87
CA LEU A 178 -4.93 -0.63 17.81
C LEU A 178 -3.53 -1.12 18.23
N GLY A 179 -3.26 -1.23 19.53
CA GLY A 179 -1.99 -1.70 20.06
C GLY A 179 -1.61 -3.11 19.57
N GLN A 180 -2.60 -3.98 19.32
CA GLN A 180 -2.36 -5.32 18.78
C GLN A 180 -1.71 -5.33 17.39
N TYR A 181 -1.89 -4.26 16.61
CA TYR A 181 -1.27 -4.10 15.29
C TYR A 181 0.07 -3.37 15.38
N ALA A 182 0.20 -2.45 16.34
CA ALA A 182 1.41 -1.68 16.61
C ALA A 182 2.37 -2.39 17.59
N ARG A 183 2.53 -3.71 17.42
CA ARG A 183 3.43 -4.55 18.23
C ARG A 183 4.86 -4.50 17.68
N PRO A 184 5.88 -4.83 18.50
CA PRO A 184 7.27 -4.88 18.05
C PRO A 184 7.45 -5.69 16.76
N ARG A 185 8.32 -5.20 15.88
CA ARG A 185 8.65 -5.78 14.58
C ARG A 185 7.58 -5.65 13.50
N ALA A 186 6.32 -5.34 13.85
CA ALA A 186 5.29 -5.10 12.85
C ALA A 186 5.51 -3.79 12.11
N THR A 187 5.20 -3.78 10.82
CA THR A 187 5.25 -2.58 9.97
C THR A 187 3.84 -2.22 9.50
N LEU A 188 3.47 -0.97 9.70
CA LEU A 188 2.16 -0.42 9.38
C LEU A 188 2.25 0.56 8.21
N VAL A 189 1.18 0.65 7.42
CA VAL A 189 0.95 1.70 6.43
C VAL A 189 -0.45 2.26 6.64
N LEU A 190 -0.63 3.56 6.52
CA LEU A 190 -1.94 4.22 6.67
C LEU A 190 -2.47 4.68 5.31
N LEU A 191 -3.66 4.24 4.94
CA LEU A 191 -4.42 4.69 3.78
C LEU A 191 -5.67 5.46 4.20
N GLY A 192 -6.08 6.46 3.43
CA GLY A 192 -7.30 7.22 3.69
C GLY A 192 -7.22 8.63 3.12
N SER A 193 -8.37 9.31 3.02
CA SER A 193 -8.51 10.65 2.48
C SER A 193 -7.73 11.70 3.30
N SER A 194 -7.58 12.90 2.73
CA SER A 194 -7.01 14.03 3.48
C SER A 194 -7.97 14.47 4.60
N GLY A 195 -7.43 14.82 5.78
CA GLY A 195 -8.25 15.32 6.89
C GLY A 195 -8.98 14.26 7.73
N VAL A 196 -8.87 12.97 7.40
CA VAL A 196 -9.48 11.88 8.21
C VAL A 196 -8.76 11.60 9.53
N GLY A 197 -7.64 12.25 9.82
CA GLY A 197 -6.94 12.10 11.10
C GLY A 197 -5.76 11.14 11.10
N LYS A 198 -5.21 10.75 9.93
CA LYS A 198 -4.05 9.83 9.83
C LYS A 198 -2.83 10.31 10.63
N SER A 199 -2.45 11.58 10.46
CA SER A 199 -1.29 12.14 11.19
C SER A 199 -1.54 12.21 12.70
N SER A 200 -2.76 12.54 13.13
CA SER A 200 -3.12 12.53 14.54
C SER A 200 -3.10 11.11 15.11
N LEU A 201 -3.62 10.14 14.36
CA LEU A 201 -3.59 8.74 14.73
C LEU A 201 -2.15 8.23 14.85
N LEU A 202 -1.30 8.57 13.88
CA LEU A 202 0.10 8.17 13.90
C LEU A 202 0.84 8.79 15.09
N ASN A 203 0.64 10.08 15.38
CA ASN A 203 1.23 10.72 16.56
C ASN A 203 0.79 10.05 17.87
N ALA A 204 -0.49 9.67 17.97
CA ALA A 204 -0.98 8.97 19.15
C ALA A 204 -0.40 7.54 19.30
N LEU A 205 -0.13 6.86 18.20
CA LEU A 205 0.53 5.55 18.20
C LEU A 205 2.05 5.65 18.43
N ALA A 206 2.64 6.79 18.04
CA ALA A 206 4.09 7.00 18.11
C ALA A 206 4.59 7.36 19.51
N GLY A 207 3.71 7.79 20.42
CA GLY A 207 4.11 8.22 21.76
C GLY A 207 4.90 9.54 21.75
N SER A 208 6.22 9.47 21.68
CA SER A 208 7.12 10.63 21.72
C SER A 208 7.38 11.31 20.36
N TYR A 209 6.98 10.67 19.25
CA TYR A 209 7.25 11.19 17.91
C TYR A 209 6.15 12.16 17.44
N GLU A 210 6.47 13.46 17.36
CA GLU A 210 5.55 14.46 16.83
C GLU A 210 5.64 14.60 15.31
N MET A 211 4.68 14.03 14.59
CA MET A 211 4.43 14.43 13.21
C MET A 211 3.67 15.75 13.14
N ARG A 212 4.13 16.69 12.32
CA ARG A 212 3.41 17.97 12.11
C ARG A 212 2.04 17.69 11.50
N VAL A 213 0.99 17.89 12.28
CA VAL A 213 -0.40 17.86 11.83
C VAL A 213 -0.65 19.15 11.05
N ASN A 214 -0.85 19.04 9.73
CA ASN A 214 -1.37 20.18 8.96
C ASN A 214 -2.83 20.40 9.35
N SER A 215 -3.09 21.41 10.18
CA SER A 215 -4.45 21.87 10.44
C SER A 215 -5.09 22.34 9.12
N THR A 216 -6.29 21.89 8.85
CA THR A 216 -7.06 22.20 7.63
C THR A 216 -7.62 23.64 7.58
N ARG A 217 -7.06 24.55 8.35
CA ARG A 217 -7.43 25.97 8.37
C ARG A 217 -6.18 26.81 8.58
N ASP A 218 -5.57 27.23 7.48
CA ASP A 218 -5.01 28.57 7.35
C ASP A 218 -4.68 28.83 5.87
N VAL A 219 -5.58 29.55 5.25
CA VAL A 219 -5.31 30.38 4.09
C VAL A 219 -4.48 31.53 4.62
N ASP A 220 -3.32 31.76 4.01
CA ASP A 220 -2.36 32.81 4.28
C ASP A 220 -1.31 32.53 5.37
N SER A 221 -0.17 32.03 4.91
CA SER A 221 1.11 32.68 5.20
C SER A 221 2.23 32.08 4.34
N SER A 222 2.74 32.92 3.51
CA SER A 222 3.96 32.73 2.71
C SER A 222 5.17 32.41 3.61
N LYS A 223 6.01 31.46 3.15
CA LYS A 223 7.36 31.14 3.62
C LYS A 223 7.47 30.18 4.81
N GLY A 224 7.70 28.93 4.47
CA GLY A 224 8.09 27.86 5.42
C GLY A 224 7.87 26.46 4.85
N ARG A 225 8.29 26.19 3.60
CA ARG A 225 8.22 24.89 2.97
C ARG A 225 9.24 23.94 3.59
N HIS A 226 8.78 23.03 4.42
CA HIS A 226 9.31 21.68 4.50
C HIS A 226 8.13 20.72 4.63
N THR A 227 7.39 20.55 3.54
CA THR A 227 6.54 19.38 3.33
C THR A 227 7.50 18.21 3.21
N THR A 228 7.43 17.25 4.12
CA THR A 228 8.19 15.99 4.05
C THR A 228 7.83 15.31 2.73
N THR A 229 8.66 15.46 1.71
CA THR A 229 8.45 14.90 0.37
C THR A 229 9.05 13.49 0.25
N HIS A 230 9.61 12.95 1.35
CA HIS A 230 10.34 11.70 1.36
C HIS A 230 9.53 10.60 2.04
N ARG A 231 9.54 9.42 1.44
CA ARG A 231 9.00 8.19 2.02
C ARG A 231 9.95 7.72 3.10
N GLN A 232 9.45 7.50 4.30
CA GLN A 232 10.29 7.17 5.44
C GLN A 232 9.67 6.06 6.30
N LEU A 233 10.51 5.13 6.74
CA LEU A 233 10.20 4.15 7.77
C LEU A 233 10.53 4.78 9.13
N ILE A 234 9.54 4.82 10.01
CA ILE A 234 9.63 5.42 11.34
C ILE A 234 9.44 4.32 12.38
N MET A 235 10.34 4.20 13.33
CA MET A 235 10.20 3.32 14.48
C MET A 235 9.35 4.03 15.55
N LEU A 236 8.36 3.33 16.08
CA LEU A 236 7.50 3.79 17.18
C LEU A 236 8.08 3.34 18.53
N ASP A 237 7.66 3.98 19.62
CA ASP A 237 8.08 3.59 20.99
C ASP A 237 7.67 2.15 21.34
N SER A 238 6.62 1.62 20.72
CA SER A 238 6.20 0.23 20.85
C SER A 238 7.13 -0.79 20.19
N GLY A 239 8.13 -0.35 19.41
CA GLY A 239 8.96 -1.20 18.55
C GLY A 239 8.27 -1.61 17.24
N ALA A 240 7.08 -1.13 16.96
CA ALA A 240 6.46 -1.21 15.63
C ALA A 240 7.07 -0.15 14.70
N MET A 241 6.84 -0.31 13.42
CA MET A 241 7.28 0.65 12.42
C MET A 241 6.10 1.16 11.59
N VAL A 242 6.22 2.39 11.11
CA VAL A 242 5.25 2.97 10.17
C VAL A 242 6.01 3.47 8.95
N ILE A 243 5.51 3.15 7.76
CA ILE A 243 5.99 3.76 6.52
C ILE A 243 5.09 4.97 6.24
N ASP A 244 5.66 6.17 6.44
CA ASP A 244 5.00 7.41 6.04
C ASP A 244 5.25 7.66 4.56
N THR A 245 4.16 7.72 3.81
CA THR A 245 4.19 7.93 2.37
C THR A 245 3.39 9.18 2.02
N PRO A 246 4.03 10.36 1.97
CA PRO A 246 3.39 11.57 1.51
C PRO A 246 2.82 11.37 0.10
N GLY A 247 1.53 11.72 -0.08
CA GLY A 247 0.87 11.58 -1.38
C GLY A 247 0.18 10.23 -1.65
N MET A 248 0.14 9.28 -0.71
CA MET A 248 -0.79 8.13 -0.77
C MET A 248 -2.27 8.51 -0.67
N ARG A 249 -2.53 9.81 -0.53
CA ARG A 249 -3.88 10.40 -0.49
C ARG A 249 -4.68 10.19 -1.78
N GLU A 250 -3.97 10.05 -2.88
CA GLU A 250 -4.47 9.86 -4.24
C GLU A 250 -3.69 8.70 -4.88
N LEU A 251 -3.74 7.53 -4.27
CA LEU A 251 -3.46 6.35 -5.06
C LEU A 251 -4.52 6.38 -6.16
N GLY A 252 -4.15 6.89 -7.33
CA GLY A 252 -4.79 6.51 -8.57
C GLY A 252 -4.75 4.99 -8.54
N MET A 253 -5.85 4.43 -8.09
CA MET A 253 -5.90 3.10 -7.54
C MET A 253 -5.60 2.12 -8.61
N TRP A 254 -4.46 1.53 -8.48
CA TRP A 254 -4.15 0.37 -9.26
C TRP A 254 -4.67 -0.87 -8.52
N CYS A 255 -5.82 -1.32 -8.94
CA CYS A 255 -6.40 -2.57 -8.51
C CYS A 255 -6.14 -3.65 -9.57
N ALA A 256 -4.89 -3.93 -9.93
CA ALA A 256 -4.58 -5.11 -10.72
C ALA A 256 -4.34 -6.27 -9.76
N GLY A 257 -5.15 -7.33 -9.84
CA GLY A 257 -4.95 -8.57 -9.09
C GLY A 257 -6.20 -9.09 -8.37
N ASP A 258 -6.02 -10.15 -7.61
CA ASP A 258 -7.06 -10.96 -6.96
C ASP A 258 -7.68 -10.32 -5.70
N GLY A 259 -7.27 -9.12 -5.31
CA GLY A 259 -7.76 -8.44 -4.12
C GLY A 259 -9.22 -8.01 -4.19
N LEU A 260 -9.83 -8.00 -5.38
CA LEU A 260 -11.26 -7.78 -5.53
C LEU A 260 -12.05 -8.93 -4.92
N ASP A 261 -11.63 -10.16 -5.18
CA ASP A 261 -12.28 -11.38 -4.69
C ASP A 261 -12.23 -11.43 -3.16
N ALA A 262 -11.09 -11.06 -2.57
CA ALA A 262 -10.93 -10.96 -1.13
C ALA A 262 -11.77 -9.82 -0.49
N ALA A 263 -12.04 -8.74 -1.22
CA ALA A 263 -12.89 -7.65 -0.76
C ALA A 263 -14.40 -7.95 -0.87
N PHE A 264 -14.77 -8.96 -1.67
CA PHE A 264 -16.16 -9.36 -1.93
C PHE A 264 -16.36 -10.88 -1.74
N PRO A 265 -16.05 -11.44 -0.58
CA PRO A 265 -16.11 -12.89 -0.35
C PRO A 265 -17.53 -13.45 -0.46
N ASP A 266 -18.54 -12.64 -0.18
CA ASP A 266 -19.97 -12.94 -0.35
C ASP A 266 -20.35 -13.13 -1.83
N VAL A 267 -19.87 -12.27 -2.70
CA VAL A 267 -20.05 -12.37 -4.15
C VAL A 267 -19.31 -13.58 -4.70
N GLU A 268 -18.05 -13.78 -4.28
CA GLU A 268 -17.24 -14.93 -4.71
C GLU A 268 -17.83 -16.26 -4.29
N ALA A 269 -18.43 -16.35 -3.10
CA ALA A 269 -19.13 -17.55 -2.65
C ALA A 269 -20.32 -17.91 -3.57
N VAL A 270 -21.02 -16.92 -4.13
CA VAL A 270 -22.10 -17.12 -5.11
C VAL A 270 -21.53 -17.52 -6.48
N LEU A 271 -20.46 -16.87 -6.94
CA LEU A 271 -19.81 -17.17 -8.23
C LEU A 271 -19.20 -18.57 -8.25
N ALA A 272 -18.62 -19.02 -7.13
CA ALA A 272 -18.02 -20.34 -6.96
C ALA A 272 -19.02 -21.52 -7.15
N ARG A 273 -20.32 -21.29 -6.97
CA ARG A 273 -21.38 -22.30 -7.23
C ARG A 273 -21.49 -22.65 -8.71
N GLY A 274 -21.03 -21.74 -9.57
CA GLY A 274 -21.11 -21.88 -11.01
C GLY A 274 -22.51 -21.60 -11.56
N CYS A 275 -22.55 -21.13 -12.80
CA CYS A 275 -23.77 -20.98 -13.58
C CYS A 275 -23.94 -22.16 -14.53
N ARG A 276 -25.16 -22.38 -15.02
CA ARG A 276 -25.47 -23.42 -16.02
C ARG A 276 -24.60 -23.29 -17.29
N PHE A 277 -24.26 -22.04 -17.65
CA PHE A 277 -23.45 -21.76 -18.84
C PHE A 277 -22.11 -21.17 -18.42
N SER A 278 -21.02 -21.67 -19.01
CA SER A 278 -19.66 -21.23 -18.72
C SER A 278 -19.37 -19.78 -19.17
N ASN A 279 -20.13 -19.25 -20.11
CA ASN A 279 -20.04 -17.89 -20.63
C ASN A 279 -21.18 -16.97 -20.11
N CYS A 280 -21.79 -17.31 -18.97
CA CYS A 280 -22.84 -16.54 -18.35
C CYS A 280 -22.38 -15.10 -18.06
N ARG A 281 -23.21 -14.13 -18.45
CA ARG A 281 -22.98 -12.70 -18.17
C ARG A 281 -23.72 -12.21 -16.93
N HIS A 282 -24.51 -13.10 -16.31
CA HIS A 282 -25.35 -12.84 -15.13
C HIS A 282 -26.45 -11.80 -15.35
N GLU A 283 -26.91 -11.62 -16.60
CA GLU A 283 -27.95 -10.65 -16.97
C GLU A 283 -29.34 -11.31 -17.10
N SER A 284 -29.48 -12.29 -17.98
CA SER A 284 -30.78 -12.90 -18.31
C SER A 284 -30.73 -14.41 -18.41
N GLU A 285 -29.60 -15.05 -18.25
CA GLU A 285 -29.39 -16.46 -18.51
C GLU A 285 -30.12 -17.34 -17.50
N PRO A 286 -30.84 -18.39 -17.96
CA PRO A 286 -31.52 -19.32 -17.09
C PRO A 286 -30.49 -20.19 -16.34
N GLY A 287 -30.73 -20.44 -15.04
CA GLY A 287 -29.82 -21.22 -14.21
C GLY A 287 -28.54 -20.44 -13.83
N CYS A 288 -28.63 -19.11 -13.77
CA CYS A 288 -27.57 -18.24 -13.28
C CYS A 288 -27.58 -18.21 -11.75
N ALA A 289 -26.45 -18.55 -11.11
CA ALA A 289 -26.30 -18.55 -9.66
C ALA A 289 -26.45 -17.14 -9.05
N VAL A 290 -25.90 -16.12 -9.73
CA VAL A 290 -25.99 -14.73 -9.28
C VAL A 290 -27.43 -14.22 -9.31
N ARG A 291 -28.17 -14.48 -10.39
CA ARG A 291 -29.59 -14.08 -10.46
C ARG A 291 -30.43 -14.75 -9.37
N ALA A 292 -30.22 -16.05 -9.15
CA ALA A 292 -30.90 -16.77 -8.09
C ALA A 292 -30.61 -16.16 -6.70
N ALA A 293 -29.35 -15.78 -6.43
CA ALA A 293 -28.95 -15.14 -5.18
C ALA A 293 -29.52 -13.72 -5.02
N LEU A 294 -29.68 -12.97 -6.11
CA LEU A 294 -30.33 -11.65 -6.12
C LEU A 294 -31.84 -11.78 -5.88
N GLU A 295 -32.50 -12.75 -6.54
CA GLU A 295 -33.96 -12.97 -6.47
C GLU A 295 -34.37 -13.49 -5.06
N ASN A 296 -33.55 -14.30 -4.41
CA ASN A 296 -33.86 -14.84 -3.07
C ASN A 296 -33.34 -13.94 -1.92
N GLY A 297 -32.68 -12.81 -2.23
CA GLY A 297 -32.15 -11.86 -1.24
C GLY A 297 -30.86 -12.28 -0.54
N GLU A 298 -30.17 -13.33 -1.00
CA GLU A 298 -28.89 -13.78 -0.48
C GLU A 298 -27.77 -12.80 -0.86
N LEU A 299 -27.85 -12.20 -2.05
CA LEU A 299 -26.92 -11.18 -2.53
C LEU A 299 -27.65 -9.84 -2.69
N ASP A 300 -27.13 -8.80 -2.06
CA ASP A 300 -27.64 -7.43 -2.22
C ASP A 300 -27.39 -6.91 -3.64
N PRO A 301 -28.44 -6.42 -4.35
CA PRO A 301 -28.29 -5.87 -5.69
C PRO A 301 -27.30 -4.69 -5.80
N GLU A 302 -27.20 -3.86 -4.77
CA GLU A 302 -26.21 -2.78 -4.76
C GLU A 302 -24.79 -3.29 -4.59
N ARG A 303 -24.60 -4.31 -3.75
CA ARG A 303 -23.32 -5.00 -3.54
C ARG A 303 -22.81 -5.61 -4.85
N TRP A 304 -23.71 -6.30 -5.59
CA TRP A 304 -23.40 -6.84 -6.91
C TRP A 304 -22.99 -5.76 -7.92
N ARG A 305 -23.73 -4.65 -7.99
CA ARG A 305 -23.38 -3.53 -8.89
C ARG A 305 -22.01 -2.92 -8.56
N ARG A 306 -21.67 -2.81 -7.28
CA ARG A 306 -20.36 -2.30 -6.85
C ARG A 306 -19.22 -3.23 -7.27
N TYR A 307 -19.40 -4.54 -7.09
CA TYR A 307 -18.45 -5.54 -7.57
C TYR A 307 -18.24 -5.43 -9.09
N GLN A 308 -19.30 -5.39 -9.87
CA GLN A 308 -19.20 -5.24 -11.33
C GLN A 308 -18.48 -3.95 -11.74
N ALA A 309 -18.78 -2.84 -11.09
CA ALA A 309 -18.13 -1.56 -11.38
C ALA A 309 -16.62 -1.60 -11.12
N LEU A 310 -16.19 -2.17 -9.98
CA LEU A 310 -14.76 -2.34 -9.64
C LEU A 310 -14.10 -3.35 -10.57
N GLN A 311 -14.75 -4.45 -10.92
CA GLN A 311 -14.24 -5.42 -11.89
C GLN A 311 -14.01 -4.79 -13.27
N ALA A 312 -14.94 -3.96 -13.73
CA ALA A 312 -14.80 -3.24 -15.00
C ALA A 312 -13.66 -2.20 -14.95
N GLU A 313 -13.47 -1.54 -13.81
CA GLU A 313 -12.34 -0.62 -13.60
C GLU A 313 -11.00 -1.36 -13.65
N ASN A 314 -10.90 -2.52 -13.00
CA ASN A 314 -9.71 -3.37 -13.00
C ASN A 314 -9.37 -3.82 -14.44
N ARG A 315 -10.34 -4.37 -15.17
CA ARG A 315 -10.14 -4.79 -16.58
C ARG A 315 -9.61 -3.66 -17.46
N ARG A 316 -10.19 -2.47 -17.36
CA ARG A 316 -9.72 -1.29 -18.11
C ARG A 316 -8.30 -0.88 -17.72
N SER A 317 -7.95 -1.06 -16.45
CA SER A 317 -6.60 -0.81 -15.96
C SER A 317 -5.61 -1.80 -16.55
N ASP A 318 -5.94 -3.09 -16.53
CA ASP A 318 -5.11 -4.17 -17.05
C ASP A 318 -4.90 -4.07 -18.57
N GLU A 319 -5.97 -3.78 -19.33
CA GLU A 319 -5.89 -3.56 -20.77
C GLU A 319 -4.96 -2.37 -21.12
N ARG A 320 -5.10 -1.27 -20.39
CA ARG A 320 -4.21 -0.11 -20.56
C ARG A 320 -2.74 -0.46 -20.27
N GLN A 321 -2.50 -1.33 -19.31
CA GLN A 321 -1.16 -1.78 -18.96
C GLN A 321 -0.58 -2.72 -20.02
N ALA A 322 -1.36 -3.71 -20.47
CA ALA A 322 -0.96 -4.64 -21.51
C ALA A 322 -0.53 -3.87 -22.78
N LEU A 323 -1.38 -2.93 -23.25
CA LEU A 323 -1.06 -2.07 -24.39
C LEU A 323 0.22 -1.25 -24.18
N LYS A 324 0.50 -0.83 -22.94
CA LYS A 324 1.71 -0.06 -22.64
C LYS A 324 2.95 -0.93 -22.58
N ARG A 325 2.86 -2.15 -22.02
CA ARG A 325 3.97 -3.12 -22.04
C ARG A 325 4.37 -3.45 -23.48
N GLU A 326 3.41 -3.75 -24.34
CA GLU A 326 3.66 -3.98 -25.77
C GLU A 326 4.37 -2.81 -26.46
N ARG A 327 3.92 -1.58 -26.21
CA ARG A 327 4.57 -0.38 -26.75
C ARG A 327 6.01 -0.21 -26.24
N GLN A 328 6.25 -0.48 -24.97
CA GLN A 328 7.59 -0.41 -24.38
C GLN A 328 8.53 -1.48 -24.95
N GLU A 329 8.06 -2.70 -25.10
CA GLU A 329 8.82 -3.79 -25.71
C GLU A 329 9.15 -3.49 -27.17
N HIS A 330 8.19 -2.96 -27.92
CA HIS A 330 8.40 -2.52 -29.29
C HIS A 330 9.45 -1.40 -29.37
N MET A 331 9.39 -0.40 -28.51
CA MET A 331 10.39 0.69 -28.45
C MET A 331 11.77 0.20 -28.02
N LYS A 332 11.85 -0.74 -27.07
CA LYS A 332 13.13 -1.39 -26.70
C LYS A 332 13.71 -2.15 -27.89
N GLY A 333 12.89 -2.89 -28.64
CA GLY A 333 13.30 -3.61 -29.85
C GLY A 333 13.86 -2.65 -30.94
N ILE A 334 13.21 -1.50 -31.15
CA ILE A 334 13.69 -0.47 -32.09
C ILE A 334 15.03 0.12 -31.62
N ALA A 335 15.15 0.41 -30.33
CA ALA A 335 16.38 0.97 -29.76
C ALA A 335 17.56 -0.02 -29.85
N MET A 336 17.32 -1.31 -29.60
CA MET A 336 18.33 -2.37 -29.78
C MET A 336 18.77 -2.48 -31.25
N LYS A 337 17.84 -2.53 -32.20
CA LYS A 337 18.15 -2.58 -33.63
C LYS A 337 18.96 -1.36 -34.08
N ARG A 338 18.63 -0.16 -33.60
CA ARG A 338 19.42 1.06 -33.88
C ARG A 338 20.83 0.99 -33.29
N LYS A 339 21.01 0.37 -32.13
CA LYS A 339 22.33 0.21 -31.49
C LYS A 339 23.18 -0.80 -32.24
N GLU A 340 22.59 -1.89 -32.75
CA GLU A 340 23.28 -2.89 -33.59
C GLU A 340 23.70 -2.30 -34.94
N LEU A 341 22.82 -1.53 -35.59
CA LEU A 341 23.14 -0.86 -36.85
C LEU A 341 24.30 0.13 -36.69
N LYS A 342 24.36 0.88 -35.58
CA LYS A 342 25.48 1.75 -35.26
C LYS A 342 26.79 1.01 -34.96
N ARG A 343 26.73 -0.23 -34.47
CA ARG A 343 27.91 -1.10 -34.24
C ARG A 343 28.45 -1.74 -35.52
N LYS A 344 27.58 -2.03 -36.50
CA LYS A 344 27.95 -2.65 -37.77
C LYS A 344 28.41 -1.61 -38.84
N GLY A 345 28.18 -0.33 -38.59
CA GLY A 345 28.59 0.78 -39.45
C GLY A 345 29.86 1.53 -38.97
N ARG A 346 30.59 0.92 -38.07
CA ARG A 346 31.94 1.26 -37.64
C ARG A 346 32.83 0.03 -37.89
#